data_a7da21e5329bdcd4ef9fdfd7757f70c3
#
_entry.id   a7da21e5329bdcd4ef9fdfd7757f70c3
#
_cell.length_a   1.000
_cell.length_b   1.000
_cell.length_c   1.000
_cell.angle_alpha   90.00
_cell.angle_beta   90.00
_cell.angle_gamma   90.00
#
_symmetry.space_group_name_H-M   'P 1'
#
loop_
_entity.id
_entity.type
_entity.pdbx_description
1 polymer ?
#
loop_
_entity_poly.entity_id
_entity_poly.type
_entity_poly.pdbx_seq_one_letter_code
_entity_poly.pdbx_strand_id
1 'polypeptide(L)'
;MITILHYKVHEVSSYINWIYFFHAWGFQPRFAAIADIHGCDVCRASWLTSFPEEERPKASEAMQLFKEANRMLNLLDEDFEVKTIFKLCKANSEGDNLILDGVTFPLLRQQMKKREGGPFLCLSDFVRPLSSGITDTVGAFAATIDADMEGLYEKDPYKHLLVQTL
;
A
#
# COMPACT_ATOMS: atom_id res chain seq x y z
N MET A 1 14.78 17.98 -10.89
CA MET A 1 13.68 17.80 -11.88
C MET A 1 12.59 17.00 -11.22
N ILE A 2 11.32 17.40 -11.35
CA ILE A 2 10.16 16.61 -10.89
C ILE A 2 9.77 15.70 -12.03
N THR A 3 9.59 14.42 -11.74
CA THR A 3 9.08 13.43 -12.69
C THR A 3 7.62 13.13 -12.34
N ILE A 4 6.74 13.20 -13.32
CA ILE A 4 5.33 12.83 -13.18
C ILE A 4 5.15 11.50 -13.90
N LEU A 5 4.58 10.53 -13.20
CA LEU A 5 4.32 9.19 -13.71
C LEU A 5 2.82 8.90 -13.62
N HIS A 6 2.31 8.23 -14.62
CA HIS A 6 0.93 7.77 -14.71
C HIS A 6 0.95 6.26 -14.85
N TYR A 7 0.13 5.59 -14.08
CA TYR A 7 0.01 4.14 -14.10
C TYR A 7 -1.46 3.76 -14.22
N LYS A 8 -1.73 2.73 -14.97
CA LYS A 8 -3.01 2.06 -14.92
C LYS A 8 -3.22 1.36 -13.59
N VAL A 9 -4.46 1.23 -13.15
CA VAL A 9 -4.78 0.61 -11.86
C VAL A 9 -4.25 -0.83 -11.81
N HIS A 10 -4.37 -1.60 -12.90
CA HIS A 10 -3.87 -2.98 -12.95
C HIS A 10 -2.34 -3.08 -12.86
N GLU A 11 -1.58 -2.07 -13.31
CA GLU A 11 -0.12 -2.07 -13.20
C GLU A 11 0.34 -1.99 -11.74
N VAL A 12 -0.40 -1.26 -10.90
CA VAL A 12 -0.09 -1.10 -9.47
C VAL A 12 -0.79 -2.15 -8.60
N SER A 13 -1.79 -2.84 -9.10
CA SER A 13 -2.54 -3.85 -8.36
C SER A 13 -1.69 -5.02 -7.87
N SER A 14 -0.57 -5.31 -8.55
CA SER A 14 0.40 -6.32 -8.11
C SER A 14 1.10 -5.99 -6.77
N TYR A 15 1.04 -4.73 -6.34
CA TYR A 15 1.62 -4.25 -5.08
C TYR A 15 0.58 -4.15 -3.94
N ILE A 16 -0.68 -4.51 -4.20
CA ILE A 16 -1.72 -4.54 -3.15
C ILE A 16 -1.30 -5.52 -2.05
N ASN A 17 -1.36 -5.06 -0.81
CA ASN A 17 -1.15 -5.95 0.33
C ASN A 17 -2.45 -6.71 0.66
N TRP A 18 -2.63 -7.84 0.01
CA TRP A 18 -3.83 -8.66 0.16
C TRP A 18 -4.10 -9.12 1.59
N ILE A 19 -3.09 -9.18 2.46
CA ILE A 19 -3.29 -9.50 3.88
C ILE A 19 -4.14 -8.43 4.56
N TYR A 20 -3.85 -7.14 4.30
CA TYR A 20 -4.65 -6.05 4.86
C TYR A 20 -6.05 -6.00 4.26
N PHE A 21 -6.16 -6.19 2.94
CA PHE A 21 -7.46 -6.29 2.29
C PHE A 21 -8.33 -7.37 2.95
N PHE A 22 -7.85 -8.60 3.04
CA PHE A 22 -8.60 -9.71 3.65
C PHE A 22 -8.89 -9.48 5.13
N HIS A 23 -7.98 -8.83 5.86
CA HIS A 23 -8.19 -8.47 7.26
C HIS A 23 -9.36 -7.48 7.42
N ALA A 24 -9.47 -6.47 6.54
CA ALA A 24 -10.59 -5.52 6.54
C ALA A 24 -11.96 -6.21 6.35
N TRP A 25 -11.97 -7.35 5.64
CA TRP A 25 -13.15 -8.20 5.41
C TRP A 25 -13.32 -9.32 6.45
N GLY A 26 -12.57 -9.29 7.55
CA GLY A 26 -12.67 -10.26 8.64
C GLY A 26 -12.10 -11.64 8.35
N PHE A 27 -11.21 -11.76 7.36
CA PHE A 27 -10.51 -13.00 7.06
C PHE A 27 -9.17 -13.09 7.79
N GLN A 28 -8.74 -14.31 8.08
CA GLN A 28 -7.39 -14.56 8.61
C GLN A 28 -6.34 -14.40 7.50
N PRO A 29 -5.09 -14.00 7.84
CA PRO A 29 -4.01 -13.75 6.87
C PRO A 29 -3.75 -14.90 5.89
N ARG A 30 -3.93 -16.16 6.30
CA ARG A 30 -3.71 -17.34 5.47
C ARG A 30 -4.59 -17.41 4.22
N PHE A 31 -5.77 -16.76 4.22
CA PHE A 31 -6.64 -16.73 3.06
C PHE A 31 -6.11 -15.81 1.97
N ALA A 32 -5.22 -14.88 2.31
CA ALA A 32 -4.59 -13.99 1.33
C ALA A 32 -3.69 -14.73 0.33
N ALA A 33 -3.23 -15.95 0.67
CA ALA A 33 -2.46 -16.79 -0.24
C ALA A 33 -3.18 -17.14 -1.55
N ILE A 34 -4.51 -16.91 -1.66
CA ILE A 34 -5.24 -17.00 -2.93
C ILE A 34 -4.69 -16.04 -3.99
N ALA A 35 -4.11 -14.93 -3.58
CA ALA A 35 -3.53 -13.93 -4.48
C ALA A 35 -2.24 -14.41 -5.18
N ASP A 36 -1.55 -15.37 -4.58
CA ASP A 36 -0.26 -15.90 -5.05
C ASP A 36 -0.42 -17.11 -5.98
N ILE A 37 -1.63 -17.68 -6.08
CA ILE A 37 -1.86 -18.86 -6.89
C ILE A 37 -2.17 -18.51 -8.35
N HIS A 38 -1.75 -19.39 -9.25
CA HIS A 38 -2.15 -19.27 -10.65
C HIS A 38 -3.68 -19.36 -10.80
N GLY A 39 -4.26 -18.46 -11.60
CA GLY A 39 -5.71 -18.28 -11.71
C GLY A 39 -6.48 -19.39 -12.44
N CYS A 40 -5.89 -20.55 -12.74
CA CYS A 40 -6.59 -21.67 -13.37
C CYS A 40 -7.47 -22.44 -12.36
N ASP A 41 -8.48 -23.14 -12.88
CA ASP A 41 -9.45 -23.85 -12.04
C ASP A 41 -8.80 -24.99 -11.24
N VAL A 42 -7.78 -25.66 -11.78
CA VAL A 42 -7.03 -26.71 -11.08
C VAL A 42 -6.31 -26.15 -9.87
N CYS A 43 -5.60 -25.01 -10.02
CA CYS A 43 -4.88 -24.38 -8.93
C CYS A 43 -5.85 -23.87 -7.84
N ARG A 44 -6.98 -23.30 -8.25
CA ARG A 44 -8.02 -22.86 -7.31
C ARG A 44 -8.64 -24.03 -6.54
N ALA A 45 -8.95 -25.12 -7.22
CA ALA A 45 -9.47 -26.32 -6.58
C ALA A 45 -8.44 -26.94 -5.62
N SER A 46 -7.16 -27.00 -6.01
CA SER A 46 -6.08 -27.48 -5.15
C SER A 46 -5.93 -26.62 -3.90
N TRP A 47 -5.97 -25.26 -4.06
CA TRP A 47 -5.91 -24.34 -2.94
C TRP A 47 -7.09 -24.55 -1.98
N LEU A 48 -8.32 -24.68 -2.51
CA LEU A 48 -9.52 -24.91 -1.71
C LEU A 48 -9.45 -26.21 -0.92
N THR A 49 -8.96 -27.28 -1.55
CA THR A 49 -8.83 -28.60 -0.91
C THR A 49 -7.66 -28.70 0.09
N SER A 50 -6.76 -27.72 0.09
CA SER A 50 -5.68 -27.65 1.10
C SER A 50 -6.18 -27.26 2.49
N PHE A 51 -7.41 -26.73 2.60
CA PHE A 51 -8.05 -26.42 3.87
C PHE A 51 -8.82 -27.60 4.44
N PRO A 52 -8.88 -27.72 5.79
CA PRO A 52 -9.77 -28.65 6.46
C PRO A 52 -11.21 -28.47 5.96
N GLU A 53 -12.00 -29.55 5.99
CA GLU A 53 -13.35 -29.57 5.41
C GLU A 53 -14.25 -28.48 6.03
N GLU A 54 -14.15 -28.27 7.34
CA GLU A 54 -14.88 -27.24 8.08
C GLU A 54 -14.52 -25.81 7.69
N GLU A 55 -13.33 -25.58 7.12
CA GLU A 55 -12.88 -24.25 6.71
C GLU A 55 -13.07 -23.95 5.21
N ARG A 56 -13.35 -24.97 4.40
CA ARG A 56 -13.56 -24.81 2.95
C ARG A 56 -14.65 -23.82 2.59
N PRO A 57 -15.78 -23.74 3.30
CA PRO A 57 -16.77 -22.69 3.04
C PRO A 57 -16.16 -21.28 3.15
N LYS A 58 -15.37 -21.04 4.22
CA LYS A 58 -14.72 -19.76 4.42
C LYS A 58 -13.63 -19.47 3.37
N ALA A 59 -12.89 -20.49 2.97
CA ALA A 59 -11.93 -20.38 1.87
C ALA A 59 -12.61 -20.07 0.53
N SER A 60 -13.80 -20.66 0.29
CA SER A 60 -14.61 -20.35 -0.89
C SER A 60 -15.10 -18.90 -0.91
N GLU A 61 -15.55 -18.39 0.23
CA GLU A 61 -15.91 -16.96 0.37
C GLU A 61 -14.72 -16.05 0.09
N ALA A 62 -13.54 -16.36 0.63
CA ALA A 62 -12.32 -15.61 0.38
C ALA A 62 -11.94 -15.61 -1.12
N MET A 63 -12.05 -16.77 -1.78
CA MET A 63 -11.82 -16.87 -3.22
C MET A 63 -12.82 -16.02 -4.02
N GLN A 64 -14.07 -16.01 -3.62
CA GLN A 64 -15.08 -15.19 -4.29
C GLN A 64 -14.80 -13.70 -4.10
N LEU A 65 -14.48 -13.27 -2.87
CA LEU A 65 -14.09 -11.90 -2.58
C LEU A 65 -12.88 -11.45 -3.41
N PHE A 66 -11.86 -12.31 -3.55
CA PHE A 66 -10.69 -12.05 -4.38
C PHE A 66 -11.06 -11.87 -5.87
N LYS A 67 -11.97 -12.70 -6.40
CA LYS A 67 -12.46 -12.57 -7.77
C LYS A 67 -13.19 -11.25 -7.99
N GLU A 68 -14.02 -10.84 -7.03
CA GLU A 68 -14.75 -9.58 -7.11
C GLU A 68 -13.83 -8.37 -6.99
N ALA A 69 -12.81 -8.43 -6.11
CA ALA A 69 -11.78 -7.42 -6.01
C ALA A 69 -11.04 -7.23 -7.35
N ASN A 70 -10.60 -8.32 -7.97
CA ASN A 70 -9.93 -8.22 -9.28
C ASN A 70 -10.86 -7.71 -10.39
N ARG A 71 -12.15 -8.10 -10.36
CA ARG A 71 -13.13 -7.53 -11.27
C ARG A 71 -13.29 -6.02 -11.08
N MET A 72 -13.32 -5.58 -9.82
CA MET A 72 -13.40 -4.15 -9.51
C MET A 72 -12.16 -3.40 -10.00
N LEU A 73 -10.96 -3.92 -9.76
CA LEU A 73 -9.72 -3.32 -10.26
C LEU A 73 -9.73 -3.16 -11.78
N ASN A 74 -10.22 -4.17 -12.52
CA ASN A 74 -10.35 -4.08 -13.97
C ASN A 74 -11.38 -3.01 -14.40
N LEU A 75 -12.48 -2.84 -13.69
CA LEU A 75 -13.46 -1.79 -13.98
C LEU A 75 -12.88 -0.39 -13.71
N LEU A 76 -12.15 -0.24 -12.60
CA LEU A 76 -11.50 1.01 -12.25
C LEU A 76 -10.43 1.41 -13.26
N ASP A 77 -9.78 0.42 -13.89
CA ASP A 77 -8.73 0.65 -14.90
C ASP A 77 -9.23 1.33 -16.18
N GLU A 78 -10.54 1.25 -16.47
CA GLU A 78 -11.15 1.89 -17.62
C GLU A 78 -11.22 3.43 -17.45
N ASP A 79 -11.57 3.90 -16.25
CA ASP A 79 -11.91 5.28 -15.99
C ASP A 79 -10.89 6.05 -15.15
N PHE A 80 -10.02 5.32 -14.41
CA PHE A 80 -9.11 5.91 -13.43
C PHE A 80 -7.65 5.56 -13.69
N GLU A 81 -6.77 6.43 -13.22
CA GLU A 81 -5.33 6.21 -13.22
C GLU A 81 -4.68 6.62 -11.89
N VAL A 82 -3.56 5.99 -11.59
CA VAL A 82 -2.71 6.38 -10.46
C VAL A 82 -1.69 7.41 -10.95
N LYS A 83 -1.70 8.59 -10.33
CA LYS A 83 -0.75 9.66 -10.61
C LYS A 83 0.29 9.71 -9.51
N THR A 84 1.55 9.71 -9.91
CA THR A 84 2.67 9.78 -8.97
C THR A 84 3.63 10.88 -9.38
N ILE A 85 4.05 11.70 -8.45
CA ILE A 85 5.17 12.61 -8.62
C ILE A 85 6.36 12.11 -7.82
N PHE A 86 7.53 12.20 -8.41
CA PHE A 86 8.79 11.78 -7.79
C PHE A 86 9.88 12.80 -8.02
N LYS A 87 10.71 13.02 -7.00
CA LYS A 87 11.87 13.90 -7.09
C LYS A 87 13.02 13.36 -6.25
N LEU A 88 14.23 13.39 -6.81
CA LEU A 88 15.47 13.27 -6.03
C LEU A 88 15.89 14.66 -5.52
N CYS A 89 16.03 14.80 -4.21
CA CYS A 89 16.37 16.02 -3.51
C CYS A 89 17.74 15.89 -2.87
N LYS A 90 18.53 16.99 -2.89
CA LYS A 90 19.67 17.11 -2.00
C LYS A 90 19.18 17.19 -0.56
N ALA A 91 19.79 16.42 0.33
CA ALA A 91 19.28 16.25 1.70
C ALA A 91 20.38 16.38 2.74
N ASN A 92 20.03 17.02 3.86
CA ASN A 92 20.78 16.98 5.10
C ASN A 92 19.79 16.99 6.28
N SER A 93 20.24 16.60 7.48
CA SER A 93 19.47 16.71 8.70
C SER A 93 20.01 17.76 9.66
N GLU A 94 19.14 18.36 10.47
CA GLU A 94 19.49 19.24 11.56
C GLU A 94 18.53 19.00 12.73
N GLY A 95 19.03 18.33 13.78
CA GLY A 95 18.18 17.83 14.85
C GLY A 95 17.10 16.86 14.30
N ASP A 96 15.84 17.14 14.61
CA ASP A 96 14.70 16.34 14.11
C ASP A 96 14.16 16.87 12.77
N ASN A 97 14.84 17.82 12.14
CA ASN A 97 14.45 18.35 10.84
C ASN A 97 15.16 17.63 9.69
N LEU A 98 14.46 17.47 8.59
CA LEU A 98 14.99 17.05 7.31
C LEU A 98 14.98 18.26 6.36
N ILE A 99 16.14 18.58 5.78
CA ILE A 99 16.31 19.69 4.83
C ILE A 99 16.39 19.08 3.43
N LEU A 100 15.40 19.36 2.58
CA LEU A 100 15.33 18.87 1.20
C LEU A 100 15.38 20.04 0.22
N ASP A 101 16.43 20.11 -0.60
CA ASP A 101 16.67 21.24 -1.54
C ASP A 101 16.54 22.62 -0.88
N GLY A 102 16.95 22.74 0.38
CA GLY A 102 16.89 23.98 1.16
C GLY A 102 15.54 24.24 1.86
N VAL A 103 14.55 23.36 1.69
CA VAL A 103 13.28 23.44 2.42
C VAL A 103 13.34 22.56 3.66
N THR A 104 13.01 23.11 4.83
CA THR A 104 13.04 22.40 6.11
C THR A 104 11.69 21.73 6.39
N PHE A 105 11.73 20.42 6.63
CA PHE A 105 10.61 19.61 7.04
C PHE A 105 10.81 19.18 8.49
N PRO A 106 10.01 19.69 9.45
CA PRO A 106 10.06 19.23 10.82
C PRO A 106 9.46 17.82 10.90
N LEU A 107 10.19 16.91 11.54
CA LEU A 107 9.78 15.50 11.68
C LEU A 107 9.49 15.19 13.14
N LEU A 108 8.62 14.21 13.35
CA LEU A 108 8.30 13.74 14.69
C LEU A 108 9.20 12.54 15.03
N ARG A 109 9.98 12.68 16.11
CA ARG A 109 10.72 11.57 16.70
C ARG A 109 9.77 10.59 17.38
N GLN A 110 10.08 9.29 17.35
CA GLN A 110 9.28 8.26 18.00
C GLN A 110 8.98 8.64 19.46
N GLN A 111 7.70 8.52 19.84
CA GLN A 111 7.22 8.87 21.19
C GLN A 111 6.93 7.62 22.05
N MET A 112 6.70 6.46 21.42
CA MET A 112 6.34 5.24 22.14
C MET A 112 7.53 4.65 22.88
N LYS A 113 7.35 4.38 24.19
CA LYS A 113 8.35 3.72 25.02
C LYS A 113 8.63 2.30 24.49
N LYS A 114 9.89 2.01 24.20
CA LYS A 114 10.32 0.67 23.76
C LYS A 114 10.49 -0.26 24.95
N ARG A 115 10.12 -1.54 24.79
CA ARG A 115 10.26 -2.56 25.84
C ARG A 115 11.70 -2.79 26.28
N GLU A 116 12.69 -2.56 25.40
CA GLU A 116 14.11 -2.87 25.61
C GLU A 116 15.01 -1.62 25.74
N GLY A 117 14.45 -0.42 25.96
CA GLY A 117 15.24 0.79 26.19
C GLY A 117 16.05 1.29 25.01
N GLY A 118 15.71 0.90 23.76
CA GLY A 118 16.38 1.40 22.55
C GLY A 118 16.11 2.89 22.27
N PRO A 119 16.92 3.54 21.42
CA PRO A 119 16.78 4.96 21.11
C PRO A 119 15.45 5.26 20.41
N PHE A 120 14.90 6.42 20.66
CA PHE A 120 13.78 6.96 19.87
C PHE A 120 14.30 7.44 18.54
N LEU A 121 13.81 6.85 17.44
CA LEU A 121 14.29 7.15 16.09
C LEU A 121 13.45 8.25 15.45
N CYS A 122 14.11 9.04 14.61
CA CYS A 122 13.52 9.99 13.69
C CYS A 122 14.03 9.67 12.26
N LEU A 123 13.28 10.01 11.23
CA LEU A 123 13.77 9.85 9.86
C LEU A 123 15.02 10.69 9.58
N SER A 124 15.20 11.82 10.29
CA SER A 124 16.41 12.64 10.21
C SER A 124 17.68 11.91 10.63
N ASP A 125 17.58 10.88 11.50
CA ASP A 125 18.75 10.11 11.96
C ASP A 125 19.40 9.28 10.84
N PHE A 126 18.68 9.04 9.74
CA PHE A 126 19.14 8.25 8.60
C PHE A 126 19.74 9.12 7.47
N VAL A 127 19.79 10.43 7.66
CA VAL A 127 20.34 11.40 6.70
C VAL A 127 21.49 12.14 7.35
N ARG A 128 22.57 12.37 6.59
CA ARG A 128 23.77 13.03 7.10
C ARG A 128 23.47 14.42 7.66
N PRO A 129 24.00 14.74 8.84
CA PRO A 129 23.79 16.05 9.43
C PRO A 129 24.45 17.15 8.59
N LEU A 130 23.86 18.33 8.58
CA LEU A 130 24.38 19.50 7.88
C LEU A 130 25.83 19.83 8.32
N SER A 131 26.13 19.61 9.60
CA SER A 131 27.47 19.80 10.18
C SER A 131 28.57 18.90 9.60
N SER A 132 28.19 17.80 8.91
CA SER A 132 29.16 16.91 8.26
C SER A 132 29.81 17.53 7.02
N GLY A 133 29.22 18.58 6.45
CA GLY A 133 29.65 19.18 5.16
C GLY A 133 29.41 18.27 3.94
N ILE A 134 28.76 17.10 4.12
CA ILE A 134 28.47 16.14 3.05
C ILE A 134 26.97 16.12 2.83
N THR A 135 26.55 16.22 1.57
CA THR A 135 25.14 16.18 1.17
C THR A 135 24.73 14.77 0.77
N ASP A 136 23.59 14.31 1.28
CA ASP A 136 22.93 13.08 0.86
C ASP A 136 21.92 13.36 -0.24
N THR A 137 21.35 12.27 -0.78
CA THR A 137 20.23 12.33 -1.72
C THR A 137 19.06 11.53 -1.17
N VAL A 138 17.88 12.16 -1.13
CA VAL A 138 16.64 11.53 -0.69
C VAL A 138 15.62 11.59 -1.81
N GLY A 139 14.95 10.47 -2.07
CA GLY A 139 13.79 10.38 -2.95
C GLY A 139 12.53 10.83 -2.21
N ALA A 140 11.84 11.84 -2.73
CA ALA A 140 10.51 12.23 -2.27
C ALA A 140 9.48 11.89 -3.33
N PHE A 141 8.34 11.35 -2.91
CA PHE A 141 7.24 11.04 -3.82
C PHE A 141 5.89 11.33 -3.16
N ALA A 142 4.89 11.56 -4.00
CA ALA A 142 3.49 11.55 -3.63
C ALA A 142 2.72 10.82 -4.72
N ALA A 143 1.76 10.00 -4.30
CA ALA A 143 0.89 9.25 -5.20
C ALA A 143 -0.56 9.50 -4.82
N THR A 144 -1.43 9.53 -5.81
CA THR A 144 -2.88 9.65 -5.63
C THR A 144 -3.59 8.87 -6.73
N ILE A 145 -4.79 8.39 -6.42
CA ILE A 145 -5.77 7.98 -7.41
C ILE A 145 -6.70 9.17 -7.63
N ASP A 146 -7.38 9.22 -8.76
CA ASP A 146 -8.28 10.32 -9.08
C ASP A 146 -9.31 10.54 -7.94
N ALA A 147 -9.51 11.81 -7.57
CA ALA A 147 -10.35 12.20 -6.42
C ALA A 147 -11.82 11.75 -6.58
N ASP A 148 -12.29 11.60 -7.81
CA ASP A 148 -13.66 11.16 -8.10
C ASP A 148 -13.94 9.71 -7.69
N MET A 149 -12.90 8.94 -7.38
CA MET A 149 -13.05 7.58 -6.83
C MET A 149 -13.71 7.55 -5.45
N GLU A 150 -13.55 8.58 -4.62
CA GLU A 150 -14.13 8.62 -3.27
C GLU A 150 -15.66 8.53 -3.29
N GLY A 151 -16.31 9.13 -4.31
CA GLY A 151 -17.76 9.09 -4.52
C GLY A 151 -18.30 7.85 -5.21
N LEU A 152 -17.40 6.95 -5.66
CA LEU A 152 -17.84 5.75 -6.37
C LEU A 152 -18.65 4.81 -5.48
N TYR A 153 -19.78 4.40 -6.03
CA TYR A 153 -20.65 3.40 -5.39
C TYR A 153 -21.19 3.80 -4.01
N GLU A 154 -21.29 5.08 -3.64
CA GLU A 154 -21.87 5.52 -2.36
C GLU A 154 -23.24 4.90 -2.06
N LYS A 155 -24.04 4.61 -3.10
CA LYS A 155 -25.36 3.97 -2.99
C LYS A 155 -25.31 2.43 -2.91
N ASP A 156 -24.13 1.83 -3.08
CA ASP A 156 -23.88 0.40 -2.97
C ASP A 156 -22.81 0.17 -1.89
N PRO A 157 -23.20 -0.01 -0.61
CA PRO A 157 -22.25 -0.10 0.50
C PRO A 157 -21.20 -1.20 0.32
N TYR A 158 -21.55 -2.29 -0.34
CA TYR A 158 -20.62 -3.39 -0.59
C TYR A 158 -19.51 -2.98 -1.57
N LYS A 159 -19.89 -2.43 -2.72
CA LYS A 159 -18.92 -1.98 -3.72
C LYS A 159 -18.11 -0.79 -3.24
N HIS A 160 -18.73 0.12 -2.49
CA HIS A 160 -18.04 1.25 -1.88
C HIS A 160 -16.93 0.77 -0.93
N LEU A 161 -17.25 -0.17 -0.02
CA LEU A 161 -16.26 -0.77 0.87
C LEU A 161 -15.16 -1.51 0.09
N LEU A 162 -15.53 -2.19 -0.99
CA LEU A 162 -14.57 -2.91 -1.84
C LEU A 162 -13.54 -1.94 -2.45
N VAL A 163 -14.00 -0.80 -2.98
CA VAL A 163 -13.11 0.25 -3.53
C VAL A 163 -12.24 0.87 -2.45
N GLN A 164 -12.80 1.14 -1.26
CA GLN A 164 -12.05 1.74 -0.17
C GLN A 164 -10.96 0.84 0.43
N THR A 165 -11.10 -0.47 0.29
CA THR A 165 -10.16 -1.45 0.87
C THR A 165 -9.11 -1.94 -0.13
N LEU A 166 -9.29 -1.66 -1.40
CA LEU A 166 -8.34 -1.95 -2.46
C LEU A 166 -7.28 -0.84 -2.60
#